data_dbd5b1a56b8ded2ea053af6cf87f296b
#
_entry.id   dbd5b1a56b8ded2ea053af6cf87f296b
#
_cell.length_a   1.000
_cell.length_b   1.000
_cell.length_c   1.000
_cell.angle_alpha   90.00
_cell.angle_beta   90.00
_cell.angle_gamma   90.00
#
_symmetry.space_group_name_H-M   'P 1'
#
loop_
_entity.id
_entity.type
_entity.pdbx_description
1 polymer ?
#
loop_
_entity_poly.entity_id
_entity_poly.type
_entity_poly.pdbx_seq_one_letter_code
_entity_poly.pdbx_strand_id
1 'polypeptide(L)'
;LETGKESEPVYWPIGDTVALHCQGIELIVSSARTQCFSPCIFTDLGVDPNEKSLLVIKSTQHFYSAFAPMASEVIYMAAPGAVPPIMQQIPYQRMRTDNKFPWVEDPFNNMQIDNIKQENVYE
;
A
#
# COMPACT_ATOMS: atom_id res chain seq x y z
N LEU A 1 29.53 9.32 -2.62
CA LEU A 1 28.27 8.63 -2.91
C LEU A 1 28.40 8.03 -4.29
N GLU A 2 28.78 6.77 -4.33
CA GLU A 2 28.88 6.03 -5.57
C GLU A 2 27.49 5.86 -6.16
N THR A 3 27.35 6.32 -7.38
CA THR A 3 26.19 6.13 -8.22
C THR A 3 25.94 4.63 -8.38
N GLY A 4 24.76 4.22 -7.96
CA GLY A 4 24.35 2.82 -8.02
C GLY A 4 24.52 2.25 -9.43
N LYS A 5 24.98 1.02 -9.48
CA LYS A 5 24.86 0.17 -10.66
C LYS A 5 23.38 0.22 -11.09
N GLU A 6 23.13 0.47 -12.36
CA GLU A 6 21.83 0.23 -12.95
C GLU A 6 21.45 -1.20 -12.57
N SER A 7 20.44 -1.34 -11.73
CA SER A 7 19.96 -2.65 -11.35
C SER A 7 19.35 -3.29 -12.59
N GLU A 8 19.66 -4.53 -12.83
CA GLU A 8 19.03 -5.29 -13.90
C GLU A 8 17.50 -5.22 -13.76
N PRO A 9 16.76 -5.13 -14.87
CA PRO A 9 15.32 -5.05 -14.83
C PRO A 9 14.75 -6.30 -14.14
N VAL A 10 13.91 -6.07 -13.15
CA VAL A 10 13.23 -7.15 -12.42
C VAL A 10 11.94 -7.48 -13.14
N TYR A 11 11.82 -8.69 -13.66
CA TYR A 11 10.60 -9.19 -14.25
C TYR A 11 9.65 -9.71 -13.17
N TRP A 12 8.48 -9.09 -13.10
CA TRP A 12 7.43 -9.47 -12.15
C TRP A 12 6.21 -10.02 -12.90
N PRO A 13 5.87 -11.29 -12.74
CA PRO A 13 4.74 -11.88 -13.46
C PRO A 13 3.41 -11.31 -12.93
N ILE A 14 2.63 -10.72 -13.83
CA ILE A 14 1.30 -10.16 -13.53
C ILE A 14 0.15 -11.00 -14.12
N GLY A 15 0.48 -12.11 -14.75
CA GLY A 15 -0.46 -12.99 -15.45
C GLY A 15 -0.99 -12.37 -16.75
N ASP A 16 -2.06 -12.95 -17.26
CA ASP A 16 -2.74 -12.39 -18.42
C ASP A 16 -3.29 -11.01 -18.08
N THR A 17 -2.99 -10.02 -18.91
CA THR A 17 -3.34 -8.65 -18.63
C THR A 17 -3.95 -7.99 -19.86
N VAL A 18 -5.00 -7.23 -19.67
CA VAL A 18 -5.73 -6.53 -20.74
C VAL A 18 -5.96 -5.07 -20.38
N ALA A 19 -5.93 -4.21 -21.38
CA ALA A 19 -6.42 -2.84 -21.29
C ALA A 19 -7.84 -2.78 -21.85
N LEU A 20 -8.76 -2.29 -21.04
CA LEU A 20 -10.16 -2.03 -21.44
C LEU A 20 -10.34 -0.54 -21.60
N HIS A 21 -10.96 -0.13 -22.70
CA HIS A 21 -11.27 1.28 -22.98
C HIS A 21 -12.78 1.50 -23.01
N CYS A 22 -13.27 2.43 -22.20
CA CYS A 22 -14.67 2.80 -22.15
C CYS A 22 -14.83 4.27 -21.78
N GLN A 23 -15.50 5.04 -22.65
CA GLN A 23 -15.88 6.44 -22.39
C GLN A 23 -14.71 7.33 -21.89
N GLY A 24 -13.53 7.17 -22.44
CA GLY A 24 -12.36 7.93 -22.04
C GLY A 24 -11.66 7.42 -20.77
N ILE A 25 -12.13 6.32 -20.19
CA ILE A 25 -11.51 5.63 -19.08
C ILE A 25 -10.78 4.42 -19.62
N GLU A 26 -9.54 4.21 -19.19
CA GLU A 26 -8.76 3.02 -19.46
C GLU A 26 -8.55 2.25 -18.17
N LEU A 27 -8.87 0.97 -18.21
CA LEU A 27 -8.79 0.07 -17.07
C LEU A 27 -7.82 -1.07 -17.38
N ILE A 28 -6.76 -1.19 -16.62
CA ILE A 28 -5.84 -2.32 -16.71
C ILE A 28 -6.30 -3.40 -15.73
N VAL A 29 -6.53 -4.60 -16.26
CA VAL A 29 -6.97 -5.77 -15.50
C VAL A 29 -5.98 -6.89 -15.69
N SER A 30 -5.44 -7.43 -14.60
CA SER A 30 -4.53 -8.56 -14.58
C SER A 30 -5.13 -9.77 -13.89
N SER A 31 -4.79 -10.97 -14.34
CA SER A 31 -5.27 -12.22 -13.75
C SER A 31 -4.54 -12.58 -12.45
N ALA A 32 -3.31 -12.11 -12.28
CA ALA A 32 -2.58 -12.29 -11.03
C ALA A 32 -2.82 -11.12 -10.08
N ARG A 33 -3.00 -11.43 -8.80
CA ARG A 33 -3.10 -10.40 -7.75
C ARG A 33 -1.72 -9.87 -7.43
N THR A 34 -1.41 -8.68 -7.92
CA THR A 34 -0.13 -8.02 -7.70
C THR A 34 -0.33 -6.52 -7.46
N GLN A 35 0.74 -5.85 -7.04
CA GLN A 35 0.76 -4.39 -6.92
C GLN A 35 1.29 -3.76 -8.21
N CYS A 36 0.90 -2.52 -8.47
CA CYS A 36 1.45 -1.73 -9.55
C CYS A 36 2.74 -1.07 -9.09
N PHE A 37 3.89 -1.60 -9.54
CA PHE A 37 5.21 -1.09 -9.18
C PHE A 37 5.77 -0.11 -10.19
N SER A 38 5.36 -0.21 -11.45
CA SER A 38 5.98 0.52 -12.56
C SER A 38 4.94 0.97 -13.59
N PRO A 39 5.17 2.11 -14.27
CA PRO A 39 4.40 2.53 -15.43
C PRO A 39 4.35 1.51 -16.58
N CYS A 40 5.28 0.55 -16.63
CA CYS A 40 5.30 -0.50 -17.65
C CYS A 40 3.99 -1.27 -17.74
N ILE A 41 3.25 -1.42 -16.64
CA ILE A 41 1.93 -2.07 -16.65
C ILE A 41 0.94 -1.37 -17.60
N PHE A 42 1.12 -0.10 -17.85
CA PHE A 42 0.32 0.69 -18.80
C PHE A 42 0.97 0.70 -20.18
N THR A 43 2.27 1.03 -20.26
CA THR A 43 2.96 1.21 -21.53
C THR A 43 3.07 -0.06 -22.34
N ASP A 44 3.24 -1.21 -21.72
CA ASP A 44 3.29 -2.52 -22.38
C ASP A 44 1.96 -2.89 -23.05
N LEU A 45 0.86 -2.24 -22.63
CA LEU A 45 -0.47 -2.38 -23.23
C LEU A 45 -0.85 -1.22 -24.15
N GLY A 46 0.10 -0.35 -24.47
CA GLY A 46 -0.11 0.79 -25.38
C GLY A 46 -0.82 1.98 -24.73
N VAL A 47 -0.89 2.03 -23.41
CA VAL A 47 -1.45 3.16 -22.66
C VAL A 47 -0.34 4.02 -22.12
N ASP A 48 -0.24 5.28 -22.57
CA ASP A 48 0.74 6.22 -22.02
C ASP A 48 0.16 6.93 -20.77
N PRO A 49 0.71 6.70 -19.59
CA PRO A 49 0.26 7.35 -18.37
C PRO A 49 0.55 8.87 -18.37
N ASN A 50 1.52 9.37 -19.14
CA ASN A 50 1.82 10.80 -19.22
C ASN A 50 0.73 11.60 -19.97
N GLU A 51 -0.04 10.95 -20.82
CA GLU A 51 -1.17 11.56 -21.52
C GLU A 51 -2.45 11.63 -20.70
N LYS A 52 -2.44 11.10 -19.48
CA LYS A 52 -3.63 11.01 -18.64
C LYS A 52 -3.69 12.15 -17.63
N SER A 53 -4.85 12.77 -17.52
CA SER A 53 -5.11 13.80 -16.52
C SER A 53 -5.22 13.21 -15.09
N LEU A 54 -5.56 11.93 -14.98
CA LEU A 54 -5.72 11.23 -13.73
C LEU A 54 -5.27 9.78 -13.86
N LEU A 55 -4.40 9.35 -12.95
CA LEU A 55 -4.01 7.95 -12.77
C LEU A 55 -4.50 7.45 -11.41
N VAL A 56 -5.22 6.33 -11.41
CA VAL A 56 -5.64 5.66 -10.17
C VAL A 56 -4.80 4.40 -9.99
N ILE A 57 -3.90 4.43 -9.02
CA ILE A 57 -2.99 3.32 -8.73
C ILE A 57 -3.45 2.61 -7.46
N LYS A 58 -3.83 1.35 -7.60
CA LYS A 58 -4.22 0.51 -6.46
C LYS A 58 -2.98 -0.03 -5.74
N SER A 59 -2.31 0.83 -5.00
CA SER A 59 -1.13 0.51 -4.20
C SER A 59 -1.04 1.50 -3.04
N THR A 60 -0.43 1.11 -1.92
CA THR A 60 -0.29 1.98 -0.74
C THR A 60 1.02 2.75 -0.72
N GLN A 61 2.12 2.17 -1.16
CA GLN A 61 3.46 2.79 -1.08
C GLN A 61 4.34 2.53 -2.30
N HIS A 62 4.37 1.32 -2.81
CA HIS A 62 5.36 0.91 -3.82
C HIS A 62 5.25 1.65 -5.14
N PHE A 63 4.09 2.23 -5.45
CA PHE A 63 3.89 3.04 -6.65
C PHE A 63 4.66 4.36 -6.61
N TYR A 64 4.92 4.91 -5.41
CA TYR A 64 5.35 6.30 -5.24
C TYR A 64 6.65 6.62 -6.00
N SER A 65 7.67 5.78 -5.86
CA SER A 65 8.98 6.02 -6.49
C SER A 65 8.91 6.08 -8.02
N ALA A 66 8.02 5.30 -8.62
CA ALA A 66 7.91 5.24 -10.08
C ALA A 66 6.91 6.24 -10.66
N PHE A 67 5.86 6.61 -9.94
CA PHE A 67 4.78 7.46 -10.46
C PHE A 67 4.84 8.91 -9.96
N ALA A 68 5.36 9.17 -8.75
CA ALA A 68 5.43 10.53 -8.24
C ALA A 68 6.26 11.48 -9.13
N PRO A 69 7.37 11.06 -9.77
CA PRO A 69 8.12 11.95 -10.65
C PRO A 69 7.36 12.43 -11.90
N MET A 70 6.33 11.71 -12.33
CA MET A 70 5.49 12.07 -13.47
C MET A 70 4.19 12.77 -13.10
N ALA A 71 3.85 12.85 -11.81
CA ALA A 71 2.63 13.46 -11.30
C ALA A 71 2.87 14.88 -10.81
N SER A 72 1.95 15.79 -11.09
CA SER A 72 1.95 17.14 -10.50
C SER A 72 1.50 17.12 -9.04
N GLU A 73 0.66 16.16 -8.69
CA GLU A 73 0.14 15.96 -7.34
C GLU A 73 -0.14 14.48 -7.07
N VAL A 74 0.08 14.04 -5.83
CA VAL A 74 -0.24 12.68 -5.39
C VAL A 74 -1.25 12.75 -4.25
N ILE A 75 -2.44 12.19 -4.49
CA ILE A 75 -3.54 12.18 -3.53
C ILE A 75 -3.72 10.75 -3.00
N TYR A 76 -3.64 10.60 -1.69
CA TYR A 76 -3.95 9.32 -1.05
C TYR A 76 -5.43 9.24 -0.71
N MET A 77 -6.08 8.17 -1.14
CA MET A 77 -7.50 7.97 -0.95
C MET A 77 -7.76 6.65 -0.19
N ALA A 78 -8.57 6.73 0.84
CA ALA A 78 -9.13 5.56 1.49
C ALA A 78 -10.40 5.11 0.75
N ALA A 79 -10.43 3.86 0.32
CA ALA A 79 -11.60 3.27 -0.31
C ALA A 79 -12.02 1.99 0.43
N PRO A 80 -13.31 1.62 0.40
CA PRO A 80 -13.77 0.34 0.92
C PRO A 80 -13.04 -0.82 0.22
N GLY A 81 -12.62 -1.81 0.99
CA GLY A 81 -11.92 -2.97 0.44
C GLY A 81 -11.45 -3.94 1.51
N ALA A 82 -10.76 -4.99 1.08
CA ALA A 82 -10.26 -6.04 1.97
C ALA A 82 -9.11 -5.57 2.88
N VAL A 83 -8.43 -4.47 2.51
CA VAL A 83 -7.33 -3.89 3.28
C VAL A 83 -7.61 -2.38 3.40
N PRO A 84 -8.52 -1.95 4.29
CA PRO A 84 -8.77 -0.53 4.50
C PRO A 84 -7.56 0.10 5.19
N PRO A 85 -7.16 1.32 4.81
CA PRO A 85 -6.02 2.01 5.41
C PRO A 85 -6.31 2.49 6.84
N ILE A 86 -7.58 2.60 7.21
CA ILE A 86 -8.01 3.00 8.56
C ILE A 86 -8.34 1.74 9.34
N MET A 87 -7.39 1.26 10.13
CA MET A 87 -7.51 0.00 10.87
C MET A 87 -8.67 -0.03 11.85
N GLN A 88 -9.05 1.13 12.41
CA GLN A 88 -10.18 1.25 13.33
C GLN A 88 -11.54 0.88 12.70
N GLN A 89 -11.63 0.96 11.37
CA GLN A 89 -12.85 0.61 10.64
C GLN A 89 -12.99 -0.89 10.36
N ILE A 90 -11.94 -1.67 10.64
CA ILE A 90 -12.00 -3.12 10.47
C ILE A 90 -12.78 -3.74 11.64
N PRO A 91 -13.87 -4.48 11.38
CA PRO A 91 -14.69 -5.07 12.42
C PRO A 91 -14.03 -6.32 13.02
N TYR A 92 -12.98 -6.14 13.81
CA TYR A 92 -12.31 -7.26 14.47
C TYR A 92 -13.25 -7.91 15.53
N GLN A 93 -13.43 -9.22 15.41
CA GLN A 93 -14.31 -9.96 16.33
C GLN A 93 -13.56 -10.68 17.46
N ARG A 94 -12.28 -10.96 17.27
CA ARG A 94 -11.47 -11.76 18.19
C ARG A 94 -10.27 -11.03 18.77
N MET A 95 -10.02 -9.83 18.33
CA MET A 95 -8.92 -9.00 18.81
C MET A 95 -9.44 -7.99 19.83
N ARG A 96 -8.79 -7.91 20.98
CA ARG A 96 -9.01 -6.81 21.91
C ARG A 96 -8.39 -5.54 21.36
N THR A 97 -9.15 -4.47 21.33
CA THR A 97 -8.74 -3.17 20.79
C THR A 97 -8.58 -2.10 21.88
N ASP A 98 -9.06 -2.38 23.08
CA ASP A 98 -9.10 -1.48 24.23
C ASP A 98 -7.72 -1.06 24.77
N ASN A 99 -6.66 -1.75 24.37
CA ASN A 99 -5.29 -1.49 24.82
C ASN A 99 -4.27 -1.51 23.66
N LYS A 100 -4.69 -1.19 22.44
CA LYS A 100 -3.81 -1.25 21.26
C LYS A 100 -3.91 0.03 20.43
N PHE A 101 -2.76 0.49 19.93
CA PHE A 101 -2.73 1.48 18.87
C PHE A 101 -3.28 0.85 17.57
N PRO A 102 -4.04 1.54 16.77
CA PRO A 102 -4.45 2.95 16.85
C PRO A 102 -5.82 3.17 17.50
N TRP A 103 -6.44 2.19 18.16
CA TRP A 103 -7.71 2.38 18.87
C TRP A 103 -7.54 3.18 20.15
N VAL A 104 -6.36 3.08 20.77
CA VAL A 104 -5.92 3.89 21.91
C VAL A 104 -4.72 4.68 21.47
N GLU A 105 -4.71 5.98 21.71
CA GLU A 105 -3.67 6.89 21.27
C GLU A 105 -2.31 6.56 21.89
N ASP A 106 -2.29 6.28 23.19
CA ASP A 106 -1.11 5.83 23.92
C ASP A 106 -1.43 4.58 24.76
N PRO A 107 -1.26 3.39 24.18
CA PRO A 107 -1.57 2.15 24.87
C PRO A 107 -0.63 1.86 26.06
N PHE A 108 0.53 2.51 26.13
CA PHE A 108 1.51 2.31 27.20
C PHE A 108 1.26 3.21 28.40
N ASN A 109 0.65 4.37 28.20
CA ASN A 109 0.32 5.30 29.28
C ASN A 109 -0.79 4.77 30.21
N ASN A 110 -1.64 3.88 29.68
CA ASN A 110 -2.69 3.18 30.45
C ASN A 110 -2.22 1.84 31.02
N MET A 111 -1.02 1.39 30.73
CA MET A 111 -0.39 0.36 31.50
C MET A 111 0.07 1.00 32.81
N GLN A 112 -0.81 1.08 33.81
CA GLN A 112 -0.34 1.14 35.18
C GLN A 112 0.67 0.01 35.31
N ILE A 113 1.89 0.38 35.70
CA ILE A 113 2.96 -0.55 36.07
C ILE A 113 2.56 -1.17 37.41
N ASP A 114 1.34 -1.64 37.52
CA ASP A 114 0.87 -2.46 38.60
C ASP A 114 1.24 -3.89 38.25
N ASN A 115 2.30 -4.32 38.89
CA ASN A 115 2.80 -5.70 38.96
C ASN A 115 3.82 -6.15 37.90
N ILE A 116 4.92 -5.42 37.76
CA ILE A 116 6.20 -6.11 37.77
C ILE A 116 6.61 -6.21 39.24
N LYS A 117 5.95 -7.06 39.99
CA LYS A 117 6.58 -7.63 41.18
C LYS A 117 7.76 -8.41 40.66
N GLN A 118 8.94 -7.87 40.96
CA GLN A 118 10.17 -8.61 40.96
C GLN A 118 9.97 -9.86 41.81
N GLU A 119 9.61 -10.96 41.19
CA GLU A 119 9.95 -12.25 41.76
C GLU A 119 11.46 -12.40 41.54
N ASN A 120 12.19 -11.98 42.57
CA ASN A 120 13.57 -12.35 42.74
C ASN A 120 13.62 -13.88 42.80
N VAL A 121 14.00 -14.49 41.70
CA VAL A 121 14.43 -15.88 41.69
C VAL A 121 15.97 -15.88 41.66
N TYR A 122 16.53 -15.71 42.84
CA TYR A 122 17.85 -16.16 43.16
C TYR A 122 17.82 -16.66 44.60
N GLU A 123 17.56 -17.91 44.78
CA GLU A 123 18.17 -18.82 45.77
C GLU A 123 18.29 -20.20 45.11
#